data_51441cdb9503f724ed38de2a62969e3c
#
_entry.id   51441cdb9503f724ed38de2a62969e3c
#
_cell.length_a   1.000
_cell.length_b   1.000
_cell.length_c   1.000
_cell.angle_alpha   90.00
_cell.angle_beta   90.00
_cell.angle_gamma   90.00
#
_symmetry.space_group_name_H-M   'P 1'
#
loop_
_entity.id
_entity.type
_entity.pdbx_description
1 polymer ?
#
loop_
_entity_poly.entity_id
_entity_poly.type
_entity_poly.pdbx_seq_one_letter_code
_entity_poly.pdbx_strand_id
1 'polypeptide(L)'
;MKSARKISHPGRLDKDVRRILIVKPSSLGDIFHVFPAVARLHELFPGAKFDWLVNPTFAEAVDYSPAPIARKIIFPRRELSRLNTMLPAFLELARQLRQEHYDYVFDFQGLFRSAHLCN
;
A
#
# COMPACT_ATOMS: atom_id res chain seq x y z
N MET A 1 9.06 -10.68 2.42
CA MET A 1 8.90 -9.44 1.65
C MET A 1 8.69 -9.73 0.20
N LYS A 2 7.60 -9.32 -0.34
CA LYS A 2 7.24 -9.74 -1.67
C LYS A 2 7.55 -8.71 -2.73
N SER A 3 6.99 -7.55 -2.58
CA SER A 3 7.04 -6.56 -3.63
C SER A 3 7.41 -5.22 -3.06
N ALA A 4 8.50 -4.70 -3.52
CA ALA A 4 8.88 -3.34 -3.20
C ALA A 4 9.40 -2.73 -4.48
N ARG A 5 8.79 -1.64 -4.87
CA ARG A 5 9.18 -0.97 -6.10
C ARG A 5 9.59 0.43 -5.80
N LYS A 6 10.79 0.76 -6.21
CA LYS A 6 11.30 2.11 -6.08
C LYS A 6 10.85 2.91 -7.29
N ILE A 7 10.09 3.95 -7.02
CA ILE A 7 9.59 4.83 -8.09
C ILE A 7 10.27 6.19 -8.09
N SER A 8 11.24 6.39 -7.20
CA SER A 8 12.05 7.59 -7.18
C SER A 8 13.37 7.30 -7.89
N HIS A 9 14.10 8.37 -8.19
CA HIS A 9 15.35 8.25 -8.92
C HIS A 9 16.44 7.58 -8.11
N PRO A 10 17.34 6.83 -8.76
CA PRO A 10 18.52 6.29 -8.10
C PRO A 10 19.35 7.42 -7.50
N GLY A 11 19.96 7.15 -6.36
CA GLY A 11 20.77 8.15 -5.69
C GLY A 11 20.02 9.05 -4.75
N ARG A 12 18.70 8.95 -4.75
CA ARG A 12 17.88 9.72 -3.83
C ARG A 12 18.10 9.21 -2.40
N LEU A 13 18.30 10.14 -1.48
CA LEU A 13 18.53 9.77 -0.10
C LEU A 13 17.24 9.33 0.56
N ASP A 14 17.35 8.39 1.53
CA ASP A 14 16.17 7.86 2.21
C ASP A 14 15.40 8.96 2.94
N LYS A 15 16.07 9.98 3.43
CA LYS A 15 15.40 11.07 4.12
C LYS A 15 14.52 11.91 3.19
N ASP A 16 14.72 11.75 1.88
CA ASP A 16 13.90 12.47 0.89
C ASP A 16 12.62 11.74 0.55
N VAL A 17 12.44 10.52 1.05
CA VAL A 17 11.22 9.77 0.82
C VAL A 17 10.10 10.37 1.66
N ARG A 18 9.00 10.72 1.01
CA ARG A 18 7.92 11.44 1.67
C ARG A 18 6.64 10.67 1.79
N ARG A 19 6.37 9.76 0.86
CA ARG A 19 5.10 9.05 0.83
C ARG A 19 5.30 7.60 0.47
N ILE A 20 4.73 6.73 1.29
CA ILE A 20 4.83 5.28 1.10
C ILE A 20 3.43 4.69 1.18
N LEU A 21 3.11 3.80 0.27
CA LEU A 21 1.85 3.07 0.30
C LEU A 21 2.11 1.63 0.69
N ILE A 22 1.38 1.15 1.69
CA ILE A 22 1.37 -0.27 2.06
C ILE A 22 0.13 -0.89 1.45
N VAL A 23 0.31 -1.95 0.69
CA VAL A 23 -0.81 -2.66 0.06
C VAL A 23 -0.95 -4.02 0.75
N LYS A 24 -1.87 -4.09 1.70
CA LYS A 24 -2.18 -5.35 2.38
C LYS A 24 -3.63 -5.30 2.85
N PRO A 25 -4.58 -5.58 1.92
CA PRO A 25 -6.00 -5.44 2.25
C PRO A 25 -6.56 -6.54 3.14
N SER A 26 -5.95 -7.70 3.17
CA SER A 26 -6.48 -8.84 3.94
C SER A 26 -5.38 -9.87 4.18
N SER A 27 -5.59 -10.87 5.00
CA SER A 27 -6.64 -10.96 5.96
C SER A 27 -6.13 -10.49 7.32
N LEU A 28 -6.91 -10.62 8.38
CA LEU A 28 -6.53 -10.03 9.66
C LEU A 28 -5.16 -10.48 10.15
N GLY A 29 -4.93 -11.79 10.19
CA GLY A 29 -3.63 -12.30 10.63
C GLY A 29 -2.50 -11.87 9.74
N ASP A 30 -2.75 -11.85 8.43
CA ASP A 30 -1.73 -11.44 7.46
C ASP A 30 -1.37 -9.97 7.62
N ILE A 31 -2.34 -9.13 7.95
CA ILE A 31 -2.07 -7.72 8.20
C ILE A 31 -1.12 -7.57 9.39
N PHE A 32 -1.39 -8.30 10.47
CA PHE A 32 -0.50 -8.25 11.64
C PHE A 32 0.89 -8.81 11.32
N HIS A 33 0.97 -9.79 10.44
CA HIS A 33 2.26 -10.37 10.06
C HIS A 33 3.14 -9.37 9.30
N VAL A 34 2.55 -8.36 8.70
CA VAL A 34 3.30 -7.34 7.97
C VAL A 34 3.83 -6.25 8.90
N PHE A 35 3.32 -6.16 10.12
CA PHE A 35 3.72 -5.11 11.05
C PHE A 35 5.23 -5.04 11.30
N PRO A 36 5.96 -6.14 11.46
CA PRO A 36 7.41 -6.01 11.62
C PRO A 36 8.08 -5.34 10.44
N ALA A 37 7.64 -5.65 9.23
CA ALA A 37 8.18 -5.00 8.04
C ALA A 37 7.85 -3.51 8.03
N VAL A 38 6.64 -3.16 8.44
CA VAL A 38 6.23 -1.75 8.48
C VAL A 38 7.04 -0.99 9.54
N ALA A 39 7.30 -1.63 10.68
CA ALA A 39 8.16 -1.02 11.69
C ALA A 39 9.54 -0.72 11.13
N ARG A 40 10.09 -1.66 10.37
CA ARG A 40 11.40 -1.48 9.75
C ARG A 40 11.38 -0.34 8.74
N LEU A 41 10.32 -0.27 7.94
CA LEU A 41 10.18 0.81 6.97
C LEU A 41 10.11 2.17 7.65
N HIS A 42 9.43 2.22 8.79
CA HIS A 42 9.34 3.48 9.54
C HIS A 42 10.70 3.91 10.06
N GLU A 43 11.54 2.95 10.46
CA GLU A 43 12.90 3.24 10.87
C GLU A 43 13.75 3.74 9.71
N LEU A 44 13.57 3.11 8.54
CA LEU A 44 14.38 3.45 7.37
C LEU A 44 13.96 4.79 6.75
N PHE A 45 12.69 5.14 6.85
CA PHE A 45 12.15 6.33 6.22
C PHE A 45 11.40 7.17 7.25
N PRO A 46 12.12 7.76 8.21
CA PRO A 46 11.46 8.39 9.36
C PRO A 46 10.61 9.60 9.00
N GLY A 47 10.89 10.24 7.89
CA GLY A 47 10.11 11.41 7.46
C GLY A 47 8.93 11.08 6.58
N ALA A 48 8.72 9.82 6.24
CA ALA A 48 7.69 9.45 5.29
C ALA A 48 6.33 9.33 5.97
N LYS A 49 5.30 9.69 5.22
CA LYS A 49 3.91 9.43 5.61
C LYS A 49 3.48 8.11 4.98
N PHE A 50 2.82 7.28 5.77
CA PHE A 50 2.38 5.98 5.34
C PHE A 50 0.88 5.97 5.13
N ASP A 51 0.46 5.52 3.95
CA ASP A 51 -0.93 5.20 3.66
C ASP A 51 -1.06 3.69 3.55
N TRP A 52 -2.24 3.17 3.84
CA TRP A 52 -2.46 1.73 3.84
C TRP A 52 -3.73 1.41 3.07
N LEU A 53 -3.60 0.58 2.04
CA LEU A 53 -4.75 0.08 1.29
C LEU A 53 -5.29 -1.16 1.99
N VAL A 54 -6.51 -1.09 2.47
CA VAL A 54 -7.08 -2.14 3.33
C VAL A 54 -8.55 -2.39 2.98
N ASN A 55 -8.95 -3.64 3.11
CA ASN A 55 -10.33 -4.05 3.01
C ASN A 55 -11.12 -3.42 4.18
N PRO A 56 -12.31 -2.88 3.95
CA PRO A 56 -13.05 -2.24 5.03
C PRO A 56 -13.31 -3.14 6.23
N THR A 57 -13.42 -4.44 6.01
CA THR A 57 -13.60 -5.39 7.12
C THR A 57 -12.46 -5.33 8.13
N PHE A 58 -11.24 -5.03 7.67
CA PHE A 58 -10.05 -5.08 8.51
C PHE A 58 -9.43 -3.71 8.76
N ALA A 59 -10.18 -2.65 8.44
CA ALA A 59 -9.60 -1.31 8.52
C ALA A 59 -9.13 -0.95 9.93
N GLU A 60 -9.83 -1.43 10.95
CA GLU A 60 -9.47 -1.16 12.32
C GLU A 60 -8.11 -1.74 12.72
N ALA A 61 -7.73 -2.85 12.10
CA ALA A 61 -6.46 -3.48 12.42
C ALA A 61 -5.29 -2.56 12.10
N VAL A 62 -5.45 -1.70 11.12
CA VAL A 62 -4.40 -0.79 10.68
C VAL A 62 -4.09 0.26 11.76
N ASP A 63 -5.04 0.51 12.65
CA ASP A 63 -4.81 1.46 13.74
C ASP A 63 -3.75 0.99 14.72
N TYR A 64 -3.43 -0.30 14.72
CA TYR A 64 -2.42 -0.86 15.60
C TYR A 64 -1.05 -0.94 14.94
N SER A 65 -0.91 -0.35 13.75
CA SER A 65 0.36 -0.36 13.03
C SER A 65 1.46 0.29 13.86
N PRO A 66 2.70 -0.28 13.80
CA PRO A 66 3.83 0.34 14.50
C PRO A 66 4.25 1.69 13.90
N ALA A 67 3.88 1.95 12.65
CA ALA A 67 4.09 3.27 12.06
C ALA A 67 2.76 3.98 12.02
N PRO A 68 2.71 5.28 12.34
CA PRO A 68 1.45 6.02 12.21
C PRO A 68 0.99 6.00 10.76
N ILE A 69 -0.29 5.69 10.56
CA ILE A 69 -0.86 5.63 9.22
C ILE A 69 -1.62 6.93 8.98
N ALA A 70 -1.18 7.67 7.97
CA ALA A 70 -1.76 8.96 7.66
C ALA A 70 -3.16 8.79 7.06
N ARG A 71 -3.34 7.79 6.22
CA ARG A 71 -4.62 7.60 5.55
C ARG A 71 -4.84 6.12 5.26
N LYS A 72 -6.06 5.67 5.52
CA LYS A 72 -6.51 4.35 5.11
C LYS A 72 -7.25 4.48 3.79
N ILE A 73 -6.81 3.75 2.79
CA ILE A 73 -7.47 3.74 1.48
C ILE A 73 -8.30 2.46 1.45
N ILE A 74 -9.61 2.62 1.30
CA ILE A 74 -10.52 1.48 1.40
C ILE A 74 -10.57 0.77 0.07
N PHE A 75 -10.25 -0.51 0.11
CA PHE A 75 -10.28 -1.37 -1.06
C PHE A 75 -11.73 -1.59 -1.48
N PRO A 76 -12.08 -1.43 -2.77
CA PRO A 76 -13.49 -1.52 -3.21
C PRO A 76 -13.93 -2.97 -3.31
N ARG A 77 -14.21 -3.56 -2.16
CA ARG A 77 -14.48 -4.99 -2.03
C ARG A 77 -15.70 -5.44 -2.82
N ARG A 78 -16.77 -4.65 -2.79
CA ARG A 78 -18.01 -5.05 -3.45
C ARG A 78 -17.83 -5.16 -4.95
N GLU A 79 -17.18 -4.19 -5.53
CA GLU A 79 -16.95 -4.20 -6.97
C GLU A 79 -16.09 -5.38 -7.38
N LEU A 80 -15.19 -5.77 -6.51
CA LEU A 80 -14.26 -6.85 -6.82
C LEU A 80 -14.84 -8.24 -6.61
N SER A 81 -16.07 -8.34 -6.12
CA SER A 81 -16.71 -9.64 -5.94
C SER A 81 -17.31 -10.17 -7.24
N ARG A 82 -17.40 -9.35 -8.28
CA ARG A 82 -17.94 -9.73 -9.55
C ARG A 82 -16.89 -9.61 -10.64
N LEU A 83 -16.79 -10.64 -11.47
CA LEU A 83 -15.79 -10.66 -12.53
C LEU A 83 -15.92 -9.51 -13.51
N ASN A 84 -17.15 -9.18 -13.89
CA ASN A 84 -17.36 -8.15 -14.90
C ASN A 84 -17.12 -6.73 -14.40
N THR A 85 -17.04 -6.52 -13.09
CA THR A 85 -16.77 -5.20 -12.53
C THR A 85 -15.42 -5.13 -11.83
N MET A 86 -14.78 -6.27 -11.65
CA MET A 86 -13.53 -6.32 -10.88
C MET A 86 -12.40 -5.56 -11.57
N LEU A 87 -12.21 -5.82 -12.86
CA LEU A 87 -11.09 -5.22 -13.56
C LEU A 87 -11.21 -3.70 -13.71
N PRO A 88 -12.36 -3.17 -14.14
CA PRO A 88 -12.48 -1.72 -14.21
C PRO A 88 -12.28 -1.02 -12.86
N ALA A 89 -12.86 -1.58 -11.78
CA ALA A 89 -12.70 -1.00 -10.45
C ALA A 89 -11.25 -1.03 -10.02
N PHE A 90 -10.56 -2.13 -10.30
CA PHE A 90 -9.17 -2.29 -9.95
C PHE A 90 -8.29 -1.30 -10.71
N LEU A 91 -8.53 -1.14 -11.99
CA LEU A 91 -7.76 -0.22 -12.80
C LEU A 91 -7.99 1.23 -12.40
N GLU A 92 -9.22 1.56 -12.03
CA GLU A 92 -9.51 2.90 -11.56
C GLU A 92 -8.80 3.20 -10.25
N LEU A 93 -8.79 2.23 -9.34
CA LEU A 93 -8.06 2.37 -8.09
C LEU A 93 -6.57 2.56 -8.36
N ALA A 94 -6.01 1.76 -9.24
CA ALA A 94 -4.59 1.88 -9.59
C ALA A 94 -4.28 3.26 -10.15
N ARG A 95 -5.17 3.77 -11.01
CA ARG A 95 -4.98 5.10 -11.59
C ARG A 95 -4.98 6.17 -10.50
N GLN A 96 -5.91 6.09 -9.57
CA GLN A 96 -5.98 7.05 -8.47
C GLN A 96 -4.72 7.02 -7.63
N LEU A 97 -4.22 5.82 -7.33
CA LEU A 97 -3.04 5.69 -6.50
C LEU A 97 -1.80 6.23 -7.20
N ARG A 98 -1.72 6.07 -8.52
CA ARG A 98 -0.60 6.63 -9.28
C ARG A 98 -0.57 8.14 -9.21
N GLN A 99 -1.74 8.77 -9.13
CA GLN A 99 -1.83 10.23 -9.05
C GLN A 99 -1.39 10.75 -7.69
N GLU A 100 -1.30 9.90 -6.69
CA GLU A 100 -0.87 10.32 -5.35
C GLU A 100 0.63 10.48 -5.24
N HIS A 101 1.39 10.04 -6.24
CA HIS A 101 2.84 10.24 -6.29
C HIS A 101 3.57 9.62 -5.11
N TYR A 102 3.31 8.33 -4.88
CA TYR A 102 4.05 7.60 -3.84
C TYR A 102 5.48 7.39 -4.26
N ASP A 103 6.39 7.57 -3.31
CA ASP A 103 7.81 7.28 -3.56
C ASP A 103 8.05 5.79 -3.61
N TYR A 104 7.36 5.03 -2.74
CA TYR A 104 7.42 3.58 -2.72
C TYR A 104 6.03 3.02 -2.57
N VAL A 105 5.82 1.87 -3.18
CA VAL A 105 4.61 1.07 -2.98
C VAL A 105 5.09 -0.31 -2.58
N PHE A 106 4.77 -0.72 -1.36
CA PHE A 106 5.10 -2.05 -0.86
C PHE A 106 3.85 -2.92 -0.93
N ASP A 107 3.77 -3.70 -1.99
CA ASP A 107 2.60 -4.51 -2.30
C ASP A 107 2.79 -5.91 -1.74
N PHE A 108 2.42 -6.08 -0.48
CA PHE A 108 2.55 -7.36 0.20
C PHE A 108 1.51 -8.38 -0.25
N GLN A 109 0.52 -7.93 -1.00
CA GLN A 109 -0.55 -8.80 -1.49
C GLN A 109 -0.32 -9.24 -2.94
N GLY A 110 0.48 -8.49 -3.69
CA GLY A 110 0.70 -8.76 -5.09
C GLY A 110 -0.43 -8.31 -6.00
N LEU A 111 -1.21 -7.34 -5.56
CA LEU A 111 -2.41 -6.92 -6.29
C LEU A 111 -2.13 -6.15 -7.56
N PHE A 112 -1.05 -5.38 -7.58
CA PHE A 112 -0.85 -4.40 -8.66
C PHE A 112 0.17 -4.83 -9.70
N ARG A 113 0.52 -6.09 -9.72
CA ARG A 113 1.49 -6.56 -10.72
C ARG A 113 1.01 -6.33 -12.15
N SER A 114 -0.23 -6.73 -12.40
CA SER A 114 -0.78 -6.62 -13.74
C SER A 114 -1.19 -5.20 -14.09
N ALA A 115 -1.32 -4.33 -13.10
CA ALA A 115 -1.68 -2.94 -13.32
C ALA A 115 -0.46 -2.07 -13.55
N HIS A 116 0.74 -2.59 -13.35
CA HIS A 116 1.99 -1.85 -13.54
C HIS A 116 2.02 -0.54 -12.77
N LEU A 117 1.52 -0.58 -11.55
CA LEU A 117 1.41 0.64 -10.75
C LEU A 117 2.76 1.25 -10.45
N CYS A 118 3.76 0.43 -10.24
CA CYS A 118 5.06 0.86 -9.76
C CYS A 118 6.11 1.00 -10.86
N ASN A 119 5.70 1.05 -12.09
CA ASN A 119 6.66 1.18 -13.18
C ASN A 119 6.96 2.62 -13.53
#